data_f7071a0084120e4786e1671f58855851
#
_entry.id   f7071a0084120e4786e1671f58855851
#
_cell.length_a   1.000
_cell.length_b   1.000
_cell.length_c   1.000
_cell.angle_alpha   90.00
_cell.angle_beta   90.00
_cell.angle_gamma   90.00
#
_symmetry.space_group_name_H-M   'P 1'
#
loop_
_entity.id
_entity.type
_entity.pdbx_description
1 polymer ?
#
loop_
_entity_poly.entity_id
_entity_poly.type
_entity_poly.pdbx_seq_one_letter_code
_entity_poly.pdbx_strand_id
1 'polypeptide(L)'
;MNVEFEVVLDELGIDYEIKGAEAQGLCPMHFVRTGKQDNSPSWWFNLDTGEHICFSCHYKGGVLSLICDIKEFHNTIWGEKEQDYTAAKLWLSSISEVSPDRLASSLASLTVTKEIVEPQVDMSEARLAVFVDPPLDKLQQRNITLESAQKYEIMWDANSRSWIFPLREPHSGTLLGWQEKGTESRTFLNQPRGLVKSTTLFGATQIREDVAYVVESPLDCARFYSAGFPGAVAICGSTMSQQQIKLISSVGRVIAAFDNPKVDDAGMKASAQIASLALKYGINLSFFNYGDSGKKDPGDLTDAQIKWGISNAISSLYGPKAYV
;
A
#
# COMPACT_ATOMS: atom_id res chain seq x y z
N MET A 1 18.98 0.24 -25.91
CA MET A 1 20.26 -0.06 -25.25
C MET A 1 19.90 -0.55 -23.87
N ASN A 2 20.11 -1.81 -23.59
CA ASN A 2 19.75 -2.41 -22.28
C ASN A 2 20.82 -2.04 -21.27
N VAL A 3 20.40 -1.75 -20.03
CA VAL A 3 21.33 -1.71 -18.90
C VAL A 3 21.82 -3.14 -18.71
N GLU A 4 23.11 -3.36 -18.80
CA GLU A 4 23.72 -4.67 -18.52
C GLU A 4 23.78 -4.85 -17.00
N PHE A 5 22.78 -5.48 -16.42
CA PHE A 5 22.71 -5.63 -14.95
C PHE A 5 23.85 -6.45 -14.35
N GLU A 6 24.50 -7.31 -15.14
CA GLU A 6 25.70 -8.01 -14.74
C GLU A 6 26.80 -7.03 -14.35
N VAL A 7 27.04 -5.98 -15.17
CA VAL A 7 28.00 -4.92 -14.83
C VAL A 7 27.64 -4.21 -13.52
N VAL A 8 26.35 -4.00 -13.29
CA VAL A 8 25.88 -3.37 -12.05
C VAL A 8 26.17 -4.27 -10.84
N LEU A 9 25.89 -5.57 -10.94
CA LEU A 9 26.16 -6.52 -9.86
C LEU A 9 27.67 -6.63 -9.55
N ASP A 10 28.51 -6.66 -10.58
CA ASP A 10 29.97 -6.68 -10.46
C ASP A 10 30.48 -5.42 -9.76
N GLU A 11 30.03 -4.24 -10.15
CA GLU A 11 30.38 -2.94 -9.56
C GLU A 11 29.85 -2.76 -8.12
N LEU A 12 28.79 -3.49 -7.76
CA LEU A 12 28.30 -3.57 -6.39
C LEU A 12 29.07 -4.60 -5.54
N GLY A 13 29.98 -5.38 -6.16
CA GLY A 13 30.76 -6.41 -5.49
C GLY A 13 29.93 -7.60 -5.02
N ILE A 14 28.87 -7.95 -5.76
CA ILE A 14 27.99 -9.08 -5.45
C ILE A 14 28.50 -10.32 -6.20
N ASP A 15 28.78 -11.39 -5.45
CA ASP A 15 29.09 -12.70 -6.04
C ASP A 15 27.80 -13.43 -6.42
N TYR A 16 27.73 -13.89 -7.67
CA TYR A 16 26.54 -14.58 -8.20
C TYR A 16 26.89 -15.65 -9.26
N GLU A 17 25.96 -16.55 -9.50
CA GLU A 17 25.97 -17.49 -10.63
C GLU A 17 24.77 -17.18 -11.54
N ILE A 18 25.01 -17.17 -12.86
CA ILE A 18 23.93 -16.99 -13.84
C ILE A 18 23.13 -18.28 -14.00
N LYS A 19 21.79 -18.16 -13.88
CA LYS A 19 20.84 -19.26 -14.07
C LYS A 19 19.73 -18.82 -15.03
N GLY A 20 20.01 -18.93 -16.34
CA GLY A 20 19.11 -18.44 -17.38
C GLY A 20 19.08 -16.91 -17.42
N ALA A 21 17.91 -16.30 -17.22
CA ALA A 21 17.74 -14.86 -17.15
C ALA A 21 17.90 -14.30 -15.73
N GLU A 22 18.41 -15.07 -14.79
CA GLU A 22 18.54 -14.68 -13.39
C GLU A 22 19.96 -14.91 -12.87
N ALA A 23 20.38 -14.07 -11.93
CA ALA A 23 21.58 -14.24 -11.13
C ALA A 23 21.19 -14.75 -9.75
N GLN A 24 21.85 -15.80 -9.25
CA GLN A 24 21.64 -16.35 -7.93
C GLN A 24 22.89 -16.18 -7.08
N GLY A 25 22.75 -15.69 -5.84
CA GLY A 25 23.88 -15.51 -4.94
C GLY A 25 23.50 -15.45 -3.47
N LEU A 26 24.49 -15.12 -2.64
CA LEU A 26 24.24 -14.81 -1.23
C LEU A 26 23.58 -13.42 -1.14
N CYS A 27 22.65 -13.25 -0.20
CA CYS A 27 21.95 -11.99 -0.06
C CYS A 27 22.88 -10.91 0.53
N PRO A 28 23.14 -9.80 -0.20
CA PRO A 28 24.04 -8.76 0.26
C PRO A 28 23.55 -8.03 1.51
N MET A 29 22.23 -8.03 1.75
CA MET A 29 21.61 -7.35 2.90
C MET A 29 21.18 -8.31 4.01
N HIS A 30 21.52 -9.60 3.92
CA HIS A 30 21.06 -10.60 4.88
C HIS A 30 21.55 -10.32 6.30
N PHE A 31 22.85 -10.02 6.45
CA PHE A 31 23.44 -9.72 7.76
C PHE A 31 22.82 -8.46 8.39
N VAL A 32 22.65 -7.39 7.61
CA VAL A 32 22.04 -6.14 8.08
C VAL A 32 20.62 -6.36 8.60
N ARG A 33 19.86 -7.25 7.94
CA ARG A 33 18.47 -7.50 8.26
C ARG A 33 18.23 -8.53 9.36
N THR A 34 19.12 -9.49 9.51
CA THR A 34 18.91 -10.65 10.41
C THR A 34 19.96 -10.78 11.51
N GLY A 35 21.08 -10.06 11.42
CA GLY A 35 22.24 -10.22 12.30
C GLY A 35 23.04 -11.51 12.07
N LYS A 36 22.69 -12.31 11.03
CA LYS A 36 23.36 -13.58 10.71
C LYS A 36 23.91 -13.56 9.29
N GLN A 37 24.99 -14.29 9.03
CA GLN A 37 25.53 -14.47 7.69
C GLN A 37 24.57 -15.34 6.84
N ASP A 38 24.45 -15.00 5.55
CA ASP A 38 23.80 -15.88 4.58
C ASP A 38 24.81 -16.98 4.17
N ASN A 39 24.47 -18.23 4.41
CA ASN A 39 25.36 -19.37 4.14
C ASN A 39 24.87 -20.22 2.95
N SER A 40 23.79 -19.80 2.29
CA SER A 40 23.24 -20.50 1.13
C SER A 40 22.71 -19.48 0.11
N PRO A 41 22.89 -19.74 -1.20
CA PRO A 41 22.48 -18.82 -2.25
C PRO A 41 20.94 -18.69 -2.28
N SER A 42 20.43 -17.79 -1.43
CA SER A 42 18.99 -17.55 -1.24
C SER A 42 18.47 -16.30 -1.95
N TRP A 43 19.38 -15.51 -2.53
CA TRP A 43 19.05 -14.28 -3.23
C TRP A 43 19.05 -14.49 -4.74
N TRP A 44 18.05 -13.92 -5.40
CA TRP A 44 17.84 -13.97 -6.83
C TRP A 44 17.64 -12.58 -7.39
N PHE A 45 18.24 -12.32 -8.55
CA PHE A 45 18.14 -11.07 -9.28
C PHE A 45 17.80 -11.35 -10.75
N ASN A 46 16.75 -10.73 -11.25
CA ASN A 46 16.33 -10.89 -12.64
C ASN A 46 17.13 -9.94 -13.54
N LEU A 47 17.91 -10.51 -14.47
CA LEU A 47 18.79 -9.76 -15.37
C LEU A 47 18.04 -9.02 -16.49
N ASP A 48 16.74 -9.30 -16.69
CA ASP A 48 15.92 -8.59 -17.67
C ASP A 48 15.18 -7.40 -17.03
N THR A 49 14.72 -7.54 -15.77
CA THR A 49 13.87 -6.55 -15.11
C THR A 49 14.59 -5.72 -14.04
N GLY A 50 15.72 -6.19 -13.53
CA GLY A 50 16.43 -5.56 -12.42
C GLY A 50 15.75 -5.74 -11.06
N GLU A 51 14.76 -6.62 -10.95
CA GLU A 51 14.11 -6.96 -9.69
C GLU A 51 14.86 -8.05 -8.94
N HIS A 52 14.84 -8.00 -7.62
CA HIS A 52 15.51 -9.00 -6.80
C HIS A 52 14.68 -9.40 -5.59
N ILE A 53 14.94 -10.61 -5.10
CA ILE A 53 14.33 -11.17 -3.89
C ILE A 53 15.28 -12.14 -3.19
N CYS A 54 15.35 -12.05 -1.86
CA CYS A 54 15.94 -13.07 -1.02
C CYS A 54 14.84 -13.92 -0.37
N PHE A 55 14.81 -15.20 -0.65
CA PHE A 55 13.81 -16.10 -0.08
C PHE A 55 14.02 -16.42 1.41
N SER A 56 15.20 -16.12 1.95
CA SER A 56 15.53 -16.35 3.35
C SER A 56 15.17 -15.16 4.26
N CYS A 57 15.58 -13.93 3.93
CA CYS A 57 15.31 -12.75 4.75
C CYS A 57 14.23 -11.81 4.18
N HIS A 58 13.63 -12.19 3.04
CA HIS A 58 12.61 -11.42 2.33
C HIS A 58 13.04 -10.01 1.89
N TYR A 59 14.36 -9.78 1.76
CA TYR A 59 14.88 -8.58 1.12
C TYR A 59 14.50 -8.60 -0.35
N LYS A 60 13.83 -7.56 -0.82
CA LYS A 60 13.34 -7.45 -2.21
C LYS A 60 13.25 -6.01 -2.67
N GLY A 61 13.36 -5.80 -3.97
CA GLY A 61 13.20 -4.49 -4.59
C GLY A 61 13.68 -4.48 -6.04
N GLY A 62 13.84 -3.30 -6.60
CA GLY A 62 14.47 -3.09 -7.90
C GLY A 62 15.94 -2.68 -7.78
N VAL A 63 16.65 -2.64 -8.89
CA VAL A 63 18.09 -2.32 -8.94
C VAL A 63 18.45 -1.00 -8.25
N LEU A 64 17.60 0.03 -8.33
CA LEU A 64 17.87 1.30 -7.66
C LEU A 64 17.83 1.17 -6.12
N SER A 65 16.91 0.39 -5.57
CA SER A 65 16.88 0.15 -4.13
C SER A 65 18.09 -0.66 -3.68
N LEU A 66 18.50 -1.65 -4.47
CA LEU A 66 19.72 -2.42 -4.22
C LEU A 66 20.97 -1.52 -4.17
N ILE A 67 21.11 -0.61 -5.15
CA ILE A 67 22.20 0.38 -5.19
C ILE A 67 22.16 1.27 -3.95
N CYS A 68 21.01 1.80 -3.58
CA CYS A 68 20.85 2.64 -2.40
C CYS A 68 21.32 1.93 -1.13
N ASP A 69 20.88 0.68 -0.97
CA ASP A 69 21.18 -0.07 0.26
C ASP A 69 22.65 -0.47 0.36
N ILE A 70 23.31 -0.86 -0.75
CA ILE A 70 24.72 -1.27 -0.75
C ILE A 70 25.68 -0.07 -0.73
N LYS A 71 25.36 1.00 -1.48
CA LYS A 71 26.17 2.23 -1.51
C LYS A 71 25.82 3.22 -0.40
N GLU A 72 24.88 2.85 0.48
CA GLU A 72 24.40 3.70 1.57
C GLU A 72 23.86 5.07 1.11
N PHE A 73 23.27 5.13 -0.08
CA PHE A 73 22.63 6.35 -0.59
C PHE A 73 21.27 6.57 0.08
N HIS A 74 21.32 7.24 1.23
CA HIS A 74 20.14 7.51 2.04
C HIS A 74 20.10 8.96 2.45
N ASN A 75 18.94 9.56 2.38
CA ASN A 75 18.64 10.87 2.97
C ASN A 75 18.00 10.66 4.35
N THR A 76 18.24 11.56 5.27
CA THR A 76 17.54 11.57 6.54
C THR A 76 16.41 12.57 6.45
N ILE A 77 15.19 12.09 6.32
CA ILE A 77 13.99 12.92 6.28
C ILE A 77 13.20 12.62 7.55
N TRP A 78 12.96 13.65 8.37
CA TRP A 78 12.21 13.54 9.64
C TRP A 78 12.82 12.54 10.64
N GLY A 79 14.13 12.30 10.54
CA GLY A 79 14.85 11.35 11.39
C GLY A 79 14.84 9.89 10.92
N GLU A 80 14.19 9.61 9.80
CA GLU A 80 14.19 8.30 9.14
C GLU A 80 15.12 8.31 7.91
N LYS A 81 15.77 7.16 7.67
CA LYS A 81 16.57 6.97 6.46
C LYS A 81 15.67 6.62 5.30
N GLU A 82 15.66 7.46 4.26
CA GLU A 82 15.00 7.17 2.98
C GLU A 82 16.04 6.94 1.89
N GLN A 83 15.73 6.04 0.95
CA GLN A 83 16.61 5.74 -0.18
C GLN A 83 16.73 6.94 -1.14
N ASP A 84 17.96 7.38 -1.43
CA ASP A 84 18.23 8.44 -2.41
C ASP A 84 18.34 7.87 -3.83
N TYR A 85 17.19 7.70 -4.48
CA TYR A 85 17.14 7.23 -5.87
C TYR A 85 17.81 8.17 -6.86
N THR A 86 18.01 9.45 -6.52
CA THR A 86 18.71 10.40 -7.39
C THR A 86 20.21 10.08 -7.39
N ALA A 87 20.79 9.86 -6.23
CA ALA A 87 22.19 9.43 -6.10
C ALA A 87 22.41 8.06 -6.78
N ALA A 88 21.48 7.10 -6.60
CA ALA A 88 21.57 5.80 -7.25
C ALA A 88 21.52 5.89 -8.78
N LYS A 89 20.66 6.75 -9.36
CA LYS A 89 20.62 6.99 -10.81
C LYS A 89 21.89 7.63 -11.34
N LEU A 90 22.44 8.59 -10.63
CA LEU A 90 23.71 9.22 -11.00
C LEU A 90 24.87 8.21 -10.99
N TRP A 91 24.96 7.38 -9.95
CA TRP A 91 25.94 6.33 -9.86
C TRP A 91 25.81 5.32 -11.00
N LEU A 92 24.60 4.84 -11.27
CA LEU A 92 24.31 3.91 -12.36
C LEU A 92 24.68 4.50 -13.73
N SER A 93 24.46 5.82 -13.94
CA SER A 93 24.88 6.53 -15.15
C SER A 93 26.42 6.57 -15.30
N SER A 94 27.14 6.64 -14.20
CA SER A 94 28.61 6.72 -14.23
C SER A 94 29.27 5.43 -14.67
N ILE A 95 28.63 4.28 -14.46
CA ILE A 95 29.17 2.96 -14.81
C ILE A 95 28.64 2.43 -16.16
N SER A 96 27.55 2.96 -16.69
CA SER A 96 26.88 2.41 -17.86
C SER A 96 27.10 3.21 -19.17
N GLU A 97 27.89 4.26 -19.18
CA GLU A 97 28.07 5.21 -20.31
C GLU A 97 26.76 5.80 -20.87
N VAL A 98 25.67 5.68 -20.11
CA VAL A 98 24.33 6.14 -20.47
C VAL A 98 24.03 7.46 -19.76
N SER A 99 23.55 8.47 -20.49
CA SER A 99 23.17 9.75 -19.87
C SER A 99 22.03 9.56 -18.84
N PRO A 100 22.00 10.36 -17.74
CA PRO A 100 20.96 10.25 -16.70
C PRO A 100 19.53 10.29 -17.24
N ASP A 101 19.25 11.08 -18.27
CA ASP A 101 17.93 11.19 -18.90
C ASP A 101 17.55 9.94 -19.70
N ARG A 102 18.52 9.34 -20.41
CA ARG A 102 18.31 8.07 -21.11
C ARG A 102 18.13 6.91 -20.14
N LEU A 103 18.88 6.93 -19.05
CA LEU A 103 18.75 5.95 -17.99
C LEU A 103 17.39 6.06 -17.31
N ALA A 104 16.94 7.28 -16.99
CA ALA A 104 15.61 7.52 -16.44
C ALA A 104 14.50 6.99 -17.36
N SER A 105 14.64 7.19 -18.69
CA SER A 105 13.70 6.65 -19.67
C SER A 105 13.75 5.12 -19.77
N SER A 106 14.94 4.52 -19.72
CA SER A 106 15.10 3.06 -19.72
C SER A 106 14.61 2.41 -18.45
N LEU A 107 14.88 3.00 -17.29
CA LEU A 107 14.36 2.53 -15.99
C LEU A 107 12.86 2.76 -15.86
N ALA A 108 12.31 3.84 -16.41
CA ALA A 108 10.87 4.04 -16.53
C ALA A 108 10.22 2.98 -17.43
N SER A 109 10.90 2.51 -18.46
CA SER A 109 10.42 1.40 -19.31
C SER A 109 10.55 0.03 -18.62
N LEU A 110 11.46 -0.12 -17.66
CA LEU A 110 11.60 -1.32 -16.83
C LEU A 110 10.63 -1.31 -15.64
N THR A 111 10.27 -0.11 -15.13
CA THR A 111 9.22 0.09 -14.14
C THR A 111 7.82 0.18 -14.75
N VAL A 112 7.69 0.24 -16.07
CA VAL A 112 6.47 -0.25 -16.69
C VAL A 112 6.44 -1.74 -16.36
N THR A 113 5.83 -2.05 -15.21
CA THR A 113 5.15 -3.32 -15.04
C THR A 113 4.77 -3.75 -16.47
N LYS A 114 5.37 -4.85 -16.96
CA LYS A 114 4.71 -5.64 -17.97
C LYS A 114 3.25 -5.51 -17.60
N GLU A 115 2.46 -4.73 -18.33
CA GLU A 115 1.05 -5.00 -18.35
C GLU A 115 1.01 -6.47 -18.63
N ILE A 116 0.83 -7.25 -17.58
CA ILE A 116 0.24 -8.54 -17.71
C ILE A 116 -1.11 -8.13 -18.27
N VAL A 117 -1.22 -8.11 -19.59
CA VAL A 117 -2.50 -8.18 -20.28
C VAL A 117 -2.96 -9.59 -19.94
N GLU A 118 -3.28 -9.77 -18.64
CA GLU A 118 -4.20 -10.82 -18.25
C GLU A 118 -5.41 -10.57 -19.15
N PRO A 119 -5.93 -11.61 -19.81
CA PRO A 119 -7.15 -11.47 -20.60
C PRO A 119 -8.11 -10.69 -19.72
N GLN A 120 -8.58 -9.53 -20.18
CA GLN A 120 -9.52 -8.70 -19.44
C GLN A 120 -10.67 -9.63 -19.07
N VAL A 121 -10.64 -10.10 -17.83
CA VAL A 121 -11.76 -10.87 -17.30
C VAL A 121 -12.87 -9.84 -17.27
N ASP A 122 -13.88 -10.03 -18.12
CA ASP A 122 -15.07 -9.18 -18.12
C ASP A 122 -15.68 -9.25 -16.71
N MET A 123 -15.41 -8.21 -15.91
CA MET A 123 -15.90 -8.08 -14.54
C MET A 123 -17.28 -7.46 -14.58
N SER A 124 -18.23 -8.20 -15.17
CA SER A 124 -19.61 -7.78 -15.17
C SER A 124 -20.23 -7.81 -13.77
N GLU A 125 -21.16 -6.90 -13.52
CA GLU A 125 -21.95 -6.84 -12.27
C GLU A 125 -22.66 -8.18 -11.96
N ALA A 126 -22.96 -8.97 -12.98
CA ALA A 126 -23.56 -10.31 -12.82
C ALA A 126 -22.73 -11.25 -11.94
N ARG A 127 -21.42 -11.04 -11.85
CA ARG A 127 -20.54 -11.83 -10.97
C ARG A 127 -20.77 -11.57 -9.49
N LEU A 128 -21.29 -10.41 -9.13
CA LEU A 128 -21.63 -10.06 -7.75
C LEU A 128 -23.00 -10.64 -7.32
N ALA A 129 -23.83 -11.06 -8.27
CA ALA A 129 -25.19 -11.52 -7.99
C ALA A 129 -25.27 -12.83 -7.16
N VAL A 130 -24.17 -13.53 -6.99
CA VAL A 130 -24.09 -14.74 -6.15
C VAL A 130 -23.87 -14.42 -4.67
N PHE A 131 -23.48 -13.20 -4.36
CA PHE A 131 -23.23 -12.74 -2.99
C PHE A 131 -24.49 -12.12 -2.41
N VAL A 132 -24.60 -12.15 -1.09
CA VAL A 132 -25.77 -11.69 -0.34
C VAL A 132 -25.38 -10.59 0.65
N ASP A 133 -26.36 -9.97 1.31
CA ASP A 133 -26.10 -9.09 2.43
C ASP A 133 -25.36 -9.83 3.56
N PRO A 134 -24.43 -9.19 4.26
CA PRO A 134 -23.72 -9.81 5.37
C PRO A 134 -24.69 -10.19 6.50
N PRO A 135 -24.43 -11.33 7.21
CA PRO A 135 -25.23 -11.73 8.35
C PRO A 135 -25.21 -10.68 9.46
N LEU A 136 -26.38 -10.43 10.07
CA LEU A 136 -26.55 -9.38 11.10
C LEU A 136 -25.62 -9.58 12.31
N ASP A 137 -25.38 -10.83 12.71
CA ASP A 137 -24.45 -11.14 13.80
C ASP A 137 -23.01 -10.75 13.47
N LYS A 138 -22.59 -10.88 12.19
CA LYS A 138 -21.28 -10.46 11.72
C LYS A 138 -21.15 -8.95 11.66
N LEU A 139 -22.18 -8.25 11.25
CA LEU A 139 -22.22 -6.79 11.26
C LEU A 139 -22.17 -6.26 12.71
N GLN A 140 -22.96 -6.84 13.61
CA GLN A 140 -22.98 -6.45 15.02
C GLN A 140 -21.62 -6.64 15.71
N GLN A 141 -20.93 -7.75 15.42
CA GLN A 141 -19.56 -7.99 15.93
C GLN A 141 -18.55 -6.90 15.53
N ARG A 142 -18.82 -6.16 14.47
CA ARG A 142 -17.99 -5.07 13.94
C ARG A 142 -18.56 -3.67 14.18
N ASN A 143 -19.65 -3.56 14.94
CA ASN A 143 -20.39 -2.31 15.15
C ASN A 143 -20.79 -1.62 13.82
N ILE A 144 -21.17 -2.43 12.82
CA ILE A 144 -21.56 -1.97 11.48
C ILE A 144 -23.07 -2.16 11.32
N THR A 145 -23.75 -1.12 10.80
CA THR A 145 -25.18 -1.21 10.46
C THR A 145 -25.36 -1.86 9.08
N LEU A 146 -26.52 -2.50 8.87
CA LEU A 146 -26.85 -3.05 7.54
C LEU A 146 -26.88 -1.94 6.48
N GLU A 147 -27.42 -0.77 6.82
CA GLU A 147 -27.43 0.40 5.93
C GLU A 147 -26.03 0.79 5.47
N SER A 148 -25.06 0.83 6.39
CA SER A 148 -23.69 1.19 6.03
C SER A 148 -23.01 0.11 5.18
N ALA A 149 -23.26 -1.16 5.44
CA ALA A 149 -22.77 -2.25 4.61
C ALA A 149 -23.32 -2.17 3.18
N GLN A 150 -24.63 -1.93 3.04
CA GLN A 150 -25.28 -1.74 1.74
C GLN A 150 -24.77 -0.47 1.03
N LYS A 151 -24.58 0.63 1.77
CA LYS A 151 -24.04 1.89 1.22
C LYS A 151 -22.67 1.73 0.61
N TYR A 152 -21.82 0.88 1.21
CA TYR A 152 -20.48 0.57 0.73
C TYR A 152 -20.44 -0.71 -0.13
N GLU A 153 -21.60 -1.26 -0.49
CA GLU A 153 -21.69 -2.51 -1.27
C GLU A 153 -20.89 -3.67 -0.66
N ILE A 154 -20.79 -3.70 0.67
CA ILE A 154 -20.14 -4.81 1.37
C ILE A 154 -21.09 -6.01 1.31
N MET A 155 -20.60 -7.09 0.74
CA MET A 155 -21.37 -8.30 0.50
C MET A 155 -20.78 -9.49 1.26
N TRP A 156 -21.45 -10.62 1.17
CA TRP A 156 -21.10 -11.85 1.85
C TRP A 156 -21.20 -13.06 0.93
N ASP A 157 -20.14 -13.85 0.89
CA ASP A 157 -20.19 -15.19 0.31
C ASP A 157 -20.57 -16.20 1.38
N ALA A 158 -21.79 -16.73 1.28
CA ALA A 158 -22.32 -17.71 2.22
C ALA A 158 -21.58 -19.06 2.16
N ASN A 159 -20.97 -19.40 1.00
CA ASN A 159 -20.26 -20.66 0.82
C ASN A 159 -18.88 -20.65 1.48
N SER A 160 -18.09 -19.62 1.21
CA SER A 160 -16.75 -19.45 1.79
C SER A 160 -16.77 -18.79 3.17
N ARG A 161 -17.93 -18.26 3.60
CA ARG A 161 -18.11 -17.47 4.84
C ARG A 161 -17.16 -16.27 4.87
N SER A 162 -17.12 -15.54 3.76
CA SER A 162 -16.19 -14.46 3.54
C SER A 162 -16.90 -13.14 3.28
N TRP A 163 -16.29 -12.06 3.73
CA TRP A 163 -16.63 -10.70 3.34
C TRP A 163 -16.18 -10.44 1.91
N ILE A 164 -17.00 -9.78 1.13
CA ILE A 164 -16.74 -9.39 -0.26
C ILE A 164 -16.78 -7.87 -0.35
N PHE A 165 -15.71 -7.29 -0.89
CA PHE A 165 -15.51 -5.85 -1.01
C PHE A 165 -15.29 -5.48 -2.49
N PRO A 166 -16.33 -5.11 -3.25
CA PRO A 166 -16.20 -4.69 -4.63
C PRO A 166 -15.30 -3.45 -4.76
N LEU A 167 -14.37 -3.49 -5.70
CA LEU A 167 -13.51 -2.38 -6.05
C LEU A 167 -13.92 -1.83 -7.41
N ARG A 168 -14.15 -0.54 -7.46
CA ARG A 168 -14.66 0.15 -8.64
C ARG A 168 -13.69 1.17 -9.19
N GLU A 169 -13.76 1.41 -10.47
CA GLU A 169 -13.11 2.54 -11.11
C GLU A 169 -13.75 3.84 -10.57
N PRO A 170 -12.95 4.81 -10.08
CA PRO A 170 -13.46 5.95 -9.31
C PRO A 170 -14.43 6.87 -10.08
N HIS A 171 -14.26 7.00 -11.40
CA HIS A 171 -15.04 7.93 -12.21
C HIS A 171 -16.25 7.29 -12.87
N SER A 172 -16.07 6.10 -13.44
CA SER A 172 -17.16 5.40 -14.15
C SER A 172 -18.01 4.52 -13.24
N GLY A 173 -17.50 4.16 -12.05
CA GLY A 173 -18.10 3.18 -11.17
C GLY A 173 -18.01 1.74 -11.67
N THR A 174 -17.32 1.49 -12.79
CA THR A 174 -17.16 0.15 -13.36
C THR A 174 -16.49 -0.80 -12.37
N LEU A 175 -17.01 -2.02 -12.25
CA LEU A 175 -16.42 -3.04 -11.37
C LEU A 175 -15.04 -3.45 -11.90
N LEU A 176 -14.01 -3.25 -11.09
CA LEU A 176 -12.64 -3.71 -11.37
C LEU A 176 -12.41 -5.14 -10.85
N GLY A 177 -13.13 -5.53 -9.83
CA GLY A 177 -12.99 -6.77 -9.12
C GLY A 177 -13.42 -6.63 -7.67
N TRP A 178 -13.02 -7.57 -6.82
CA TRP A 178 -13.28 -7.48 -5.38
C TRP A 178 -12.15 -8.05 -4.56
N GLN A 179 -12.08 -7.62 -3.31
CA GLN A 179 -11.33 -8.32 -2.28
C GLN A 179 -12.26 -9.25 -1.50
N GLU A 180 -11.73 -10.39 -1.12
CA GLU A 180 -12.38 -11.36 -0.26
C GLU A 180 -11.59 -11.50 1.04
N LYS A 181 -12.30 -11.53 2.19
CA LYS A 181 -11.71 -11.76 3.51
C LYS A 181 -12.54 -12.77 4.29
N GLY A 182 -11.96 -13.93 4.54
CA GLY A 182 -12.56 -14.92 5.42
C GLY A 182 -12.68 -14.42 6.86
N THR A 183 -13.68 -14.91 7.59
CA THR A 183 -13.90 -14.51 9.01
C THR A 183 -12.75 -14.93 9.93
N GLU A 184 -12.09 -16.02 9.62
CA GLU A 184 -10.98 -16.59 10.39
C GLU A 184 -9.61 -16.32 9.77
N SER A 185 -9.59 -15.77 8.55
CA SER A 185 -8.36 -15.47 7.81
C SER A 185 -7.90 -14.04 8.05
N ARG A 186 -6.58 -13.87 8.20
CA ARG A 186 -5.94 -12.55 8.18
C ARG A 186 -5.57 -12.11 6.76
N THR A 187 -5.70 -13.02 5.78
CA THR A 187 -5.29 -12.78 4.39
C THR A 187 -6.47 -12.28 3.57
N PHE A 188 -6.23 -11.26 2.77
CA PHE A 188 -7.15 -10.83 1.73
C PHE A 188 -6.80 -11.55 0.42
N LEU A 189 -7.82 -12.05 -0.27
CA LEU A 189 -7.70 -12.58 -1.62
C LEU A 189 -8.27 -11.55 -2.61
N ASN A 190 -7.63 -11.39 -3.74
CA ASN A 190 -8.12 -10.50 -4.80
C ASN A 190 -8.71 -11.31 -5.95
N GLN A 191 -9.85 -10.84 -6.46
CA GLN A 191 -10.50 -11.39 -7.64
C GLN A 191 -10.73 -10.28 -8.68
N PRO A 192 -10.20 -10.39 -9.89
CA PRO A 192 -9.31 -11.48 -10.34
C PRO A 192 -7.95 -11.44 -9.63
N ARG A 193 -7.18 -12.52 -9.75
CA ARG A 193 -5.76 -12.47 -9.36
C ARG A 193 -5.08 -11.38 -10.17
N GLY A 194 -4.19 -10.59 -9.54
CA GLY A 194 -3.56 -9.46 -10.21
C GLY A 194 -4.38 -8.17 -10.19
N LEU A 195 -5.54 -8.12 -9.52
CA LEU A 195 -6.33 -6.90 -9.35
C LEU A 195 -5.47 -5.73 -8.83
N VAL A 196 -5.35 -4.68 -9.64
CA VAL A 196 -4.53 -3.50 -9.34
C VAL A 196 -5.32 -2.55 -8.44
N LYS A 197 -5.14 -2.68 -7.14
CA LYS A 197 -5.83 -1.85 -6.12
C LYS A 197 -5.26 -0.44 -6.00
N SER A 198 -4.01 -0.24 -6.38
CA SER A 198 -3.32 1.04 -6.25
C SER A 198 -3.88 2.16 -7.14
N THR A 199 -4.78 1.84 -8.07
CA THR A 199 -5.43 2.80 -8.96
C THR A 199 -6.78 3.30 -8.45
N THR A 200 -7.32 2.67 -7.40
CA THR A 200 -8.63 3.00 -6.84
C THR A 200 -8.61 3.01 -5.31
N LEU A 201 -9.67 3.51 -4.71
CA LEU A 201 -9.96 3.42 -3.28
C LEU A 201 -11.29 2.69 -3.11
N PHE A 202 -11.37 1.76 -2.16
CA PHE A 202 -12.68 1.23 -1.78
C PHE A 202 -13.55 2.37 -1.24
N GLY A 203 -14.78 2.47 -1.70
CA GLY A 203 -15.67 3.57 -1.34
C GLY A 203 -15.37 4.88 -2.06
N ALA A 204 -14.59 4.89 -3.16
CA ALA A 204 -14.26 6.11 -3.91
C ALA A 204 -15.49 6.90 -4.35
N THR A 205 -16.59 6.22 -4.69
CA THR A 205 -17.88 6.82 -5.05
C THR A 205 -18.59 7.52 -3.86
N GLN A 206 -18.10 7.34 -2.65
CA GLN A 206 -18.63 7.96 -1.42
C GLN A 206 -17.80 9.17 -0.98
N ILE A 207 -16.75 9.54 -1.71
CA ILE A 207 -15.91 10.72 -1.40
C ILE A 207 -16.78 11.97 -1.41
N ARG A 208 -16.59 12.83 -0.40
CA ARG A 208 -17.25 14.11 -0.23
C ARG A 208 -16.25 15.25 -0.47
N GLU A 209 -16.74 16.38 -0.91
CA GLU A 209 -15.89 17.55 -1.18
C GLU A 209 -15.33 18.19 0.11
N ASP A 210 -16.06 18.08 1.21
CA ASP A 210 -15.72 18.72 2.49
C ASP A 210 -14.69 17.93 3.30
N VAL A 211 -14.88 16.60 3.43
CA VAL A 211 -14.02 15.75 4.24
C VAL A 211 -13.96 14.31 3.70
N ALA A 212 -12.76 13.71 3.72
CA ALA A 212 -12.56 12.29 3.50
C ALA A 212 -11.83 11.66 4.69
N TYR A 213 -12.28 10.48 5.11
CA TYR A 213 -11.62 9.65 6.11
C TYR A 213 -10.89 8.52 5.40
N VAL A 214 -9.57 8.48 5.51
CA VAL A 214 -8.74 7.44 4.87
C VAL A 214 -8.42 6.36 5.89
N VAL A 215 -8.86 5.15 5.61
CA VAL A 215 -8.68 3.97 6.48
C VAL A 215 -7.95 2.84 5.73
N GLU A 216 -7.53 1.80 6.44
CA GLU A 216 -6.86 0.65 5.82
C GLU A 216 -7.86 -0.34 5.22
N SER A 217 -8.91 -0.66 5.94
CA SER A 217 -9.84 -1.74 5.64
C SER A 217 -11.21 -1.25 5.16
N PRO A 218 -11.85 -1.95 4.20
CA PRO A 218 -13.24 -1.69 3.82
C PRO A 218 -14.25 -1.71 4.95
N LEU A 219 -14.05 -2.57 5.97
CA LEU A 219 -14.94 -2.61 7.13
C LEU A 219 -14.88 -1.34 7.97
N ASP A 220 -13.72 -0.67 8.01
CA ASP A 220 -13.57 0.59 8.72
C ASP A 220 -14.35 1.73 8.02
N CYS A 221 -14.46 1.69 6.69
CA CYS A 221 -15.33 2.62 5.96
C CYS A 221 -16.78 2.52 6.43
N ALA A 222 -17.31 1.30 6.47
CA ALA A 222 -18.67 1.06 6.95
C ALA A 222 -18.82 1.40 8.44
N ARG A 223 -17.76 1.20 9.23
CA ARG A 223 -17.74 1.57 10.65
C ARG A 223 -17.84 3.08 10.86
N PHE A 224 -17.09 3.88 10.07
CA PHE A 224 -17.21 5.34 10.10
C PHE A 224 -18.62 5.80 9.74
N TYR A 225 -19.19 5.25 8.66
CA TYR A 225 -20.56 5.57 8.25
C TYR A 225 -21.58 5.21 9.34
N SER A 226 -21.45 4.03 9.97
CA SER A 226 -22.31 3.60 11.08
C SER A 226 -22.25 4.53 12.28
N ALA A 227 -21.12 5.19 12.51
CA ALA A 227 -20.94 6.21 13.54
C ALA A 227 -21.41 7.61 13.13
N GLY A 228 -21.99 7.77 11.93
CA GLY A 228 -22.48 9.04 11.41
C GLY A 228 -21.47 9.89 10.65
N PHE A 229 -20.36 9.29 10.19
CA PHE A 229 -19.28 9.95 9.47
C PHE A 229 -19.14 9.38 8.04
N PRO A 230 -19.97 9.84 7.07
CA PRO A 230 -19.86 9.42 5.68
C PRO A 230 -18.61 10.01 4.99
N GLY A 231 -18.17 9.38 3.89
CA GLY A 231 -17.00 9.83 3.11
C GLY A 231 -15.71 9.11 3.47
N ALA A 232 -15.79 7.97 4.16
CA ALA A 232 -14.63 7.13 4.39
C ALA A 232 -14.24 6.34 3.14
N VAL A 233 -12.94 6.17 2.92
CA VAL A 233 -12.36 5.40 1.81
C VAL A 233 -11.22 4.52 2.32
N ALA A 234 -11.09 3.29 1.79
CA ALA A 234 -10.03 2.39 2.20
C ALA A 234 -8.96 2.21 1.10
N ILE A 235 -7.70 2.19 1.53
CA ILE A 235 -6.56 1.93 0.65
C ILE A 235 -6.43 0.46 0.26
N CYS A 236 -7.09 -0.43 0.98
CA CYS A 236 -7.05 -1.89 0.77
C CYS A 236 -5.64 -2.48 0.76
N GLY A 237 -4.73 -1.89 1.50
CA GLY A 237 -3.32 -2.27 1.59
C GLY A 237 -2.65 -1.62 2.80
N SER A 238 -1.34 -1.79 2.93
CA SER A 238 -0.55 -1.20 4.02
C SER A 238 -0.03 0.22 3.72
N THR A 239 -0.07 0.65 2.46
CA THR A 239 0.46 1.95 2.02
C THR A 239 -0.41 2.56 0.93
N MET A 240 -0.50 3.88 0.90
CA MET A 240 -1.27 4.63 -0.09
C MET A 240 -0.43 4.94 -1.32
N SER A 241 -0.95 4.68 -2.52
CA SER A 241 -0.27 5.00 -3.77
C SER A 241 -0.41 6.47 -4.17
N GLN A 242 0.45 6.91 -5.12
CA GLN A 242 0.30 8.25 -5.72
C GLN A 242 -0.99 8.43 -6.52
N GLN A 243 -1.55 7.35 -7.07
CA GLN A 243 -2.82 7.40 -7.78
C GLN A 243 -3.97 7.54 -6.79
N GLN A 244 -3.96 6.77 -5.71
CA GLN A 244 -4.96 6.86 -4.64
C GLN A 244 -5.00 8.24 -3.98
N ILE A 245 -3.84 8.85 -3.67
CA ILE A 245 -3.81 10.18 -3.04
C ILE A 245 -4.40 11.27 -3.96
N LYS A 246 -4.23 11.14 -5.28
CA LYS A 246 -4.82 12.08 -6.24
C LYS A 246 -6.34 12.05 -6.25
N LEU A 247 -6.97 10.90 -5.95
CA LEU A 247 -8.43 10.78 -5.90
C LEU A 247 -9.06 11.62 -4.78
N ILE A 248 -8.29 11.92 -3.75
CA ILE A 248 -8.75 12.75 -2.61
C ILE A 248 -8.06 14.12 -2.56
N SER A 249 -7.30 14.49 -3.58
CA SER A 249 -6.50 15.73 -3.59
C SER A 249 -7.35 17.01 -3.63
N SER A 250 -8.59 16.93 -4.11
CA SER A 250 -9.54 18.04 -4.16
C SER A 250 -10.42 18.17 -2.91
N VAL A 251 -10.32 17.23 -1.97
CA VAL A 251 -11.13 17.24 -0.75
C VAL A 251 -10.63 18.33 0.20
N GLY A 252 -11.55 19.08 0.80
CA GLY A 252 -11.23 20.22 1.69
C GLY A 252 -10.40 19.82 2.91
N ARG A 253 -10.66 18.65 3.48
CA ARG A 253 -9.89 18.09 4.61
C ARG A 253 -9.80 16.56 4.50
N VAL A 254 -8.63 16.01 4.71
CA VAL A 254 -8.39 14.57 4.79
C VAL A 254 -8.00 14.18 6.22
N ILE A 255 -8.65 13.17 6.78
CA ILE A 255 -8.30 12.60 8.08
C ILE A 255 -7.87 11.14 7.86
N ALA A 256 -6.59 10.86 8.07
CA ALA A 256 -6.07 9.49 8.00
C ALA A 256 -6.30 8.80 9.35
N ALA A 257 -7.05 7.70 9.32
CA ALA A 257 -7.38 6.85 10.47
C ALA A 257 -6.88 5.41 10.21
N PHE A 258 -5.56 5.29 10.03
CA PHE A 258 -4.87 4.01 9.93
C PHE A 258 -4.80 3.32 11.30
N ASP A 259 -4.27 2.12 11.37
CA ASP A 259 -4.06 1.43 12.65
C ASP A 259 -3.34 2.33 13.65
N ASN A 260 -3.70 2.20 14.91
CA ASN A 260 -3.21 3.06 16.00
C ASN A 260 -1.70 2.92 16.17
N PRO A 261 -0.91 3.97 15.92
CA PRO A 261 0.55 3.91 15.97
C PRO A 261 1.13 3.63 17.37
N LYS A 262 0.33 3.81 18.43
CA LYS A 262 0.71 3.40 19.81
C LYS A 262 0.62 1.88 20.03
N VAL A 263 -0.05 1.16 19.12
CA VAL A 263 -0.33 -0.27 19.23
C VAL A 263 0.33 -1.05 18.09
N ASP A 264 0.47 -0.45 16.92
CA ASP A 264 0.98 -1.12 15.72
C ASP A 264 1.95 -0.21 14.93
N ASP A 265 3.21 -0.66 14.80
CA ASP A 265 4.25 0.05 14.06
C ASP A 265 3.93 0.24 12.57
N ALA A 266 3.09 -0.63 11.99
CA ALA A 266 2.65 -0.50 10.60
C ALA A 266 1.83 0.78 10.38
N GLY A 267 0.96 1.13 11.33
CA GLY A 267 0.20 2.38 11.30
C GLY A 267 1.09 3.61 11.30
N MET A 268 2.22 3.60 12.01
CA MET A 268 3.19 4.69 11.99
C MET A 268 3.81 4.89 10.60
N LYS A 269 4.22 3.79 9.94
CA LYS A 269 4.81 3.83 8.59
C LYS A 269 3.82 4.34 7.55
N ALA A 270 2.59 3.85 7.59
CA ALA A 270 1.51 4.31 6.70
C ALA A 270 1.23 5.80 6.88
N SER A 271 1.22 6.27 8.13
CA SER A 271 1.01 7.67 8.48
C SER A 271 2.15 8.58 7.99
N ALA A 272 3.40 8.17 8.14
CA ALA A 272 4.55 8.92 7.64
C ALA A 272 4.51 9.01 6.10
N GLN A 273 4.16 7.93 5.41
CA GLN A 273 4.06 7.90 3.97
C GLN A 273 2.94 8.82 3.44
N ILE A 274 1.73 8.75 4.01
CA ILE A 274 0.64 9.63 3.56
C ILE A 274 0.95 11.10 3.85
N ALA A 275 1.67 11.42 4.94
CA ALA A 275 2.11 12.79 5.23
C ALA A 275 3.03 13.33 4.13
N SER A 276 3.99 12.55 3.69
CA SER A 276 4.89 12.91 2.58
C SER A 276 4.13 13.15 1.28
N LEU A 277 3.18 12.27 0.94
CA LEU A 277 2.33 12.43 -0.23
C LEU A 277 1.42 13.66 -0.11
N ALA A 278 0.81 13.89 1.04
CA ALA A 278 -0.06 15.03 1.29
C ALA A 278 0.69 16.36 1.11
N LEU A 279 1.91 16.45 1.61
CA LEU A 279 2.76 17.63 1.41
C LEU A 279 3.07 17.84 -0.08
N LYS A 280 3.40 16.78 -0.81
CA LYS A 280 3.69 16.84 -2.25
C LYS A 280 2.50 17.32 -3.07
N TYR A 281 1.28 16.94 -2.70
CA TYR A 281 0.05 17.25 -3.43
C TYR A 281 -0.78 18.40 -2.80
N GLY A 282 -0.26 19.07 -1.76
CA GLY A 282 -0.92 20.22 -1.13
C GLY A 282 -2.22 19.85 -0.39
N ILE A 283 -2.31 18.65 0.17
CA ILE A 283 -3.52 18.14 0.83
C ILE A 283 -3.54 18.57 2.30
N ASN A 284 -4.67 19.10 2.75
CA ASN A 284 -4.92 19.42 4.16
C ASN A 284 -5.17 18.14 4.95
N LEU A 285 -4.08 17.51 5.41
CA LEU A 285 -4.08 16.24 6.12
C LEU A 285 -4.06 16.43 7.63
N SER A 286 -4.89 15.65 8.32
CA SER A 286 -4.84 15.42 9.77
C SER A 286 -4.81 13.93 10.05
N PHE A 287 -4.34 13.54 11.23
CA PHE A 287 -4.36 12.17 11.72
C PHE A 287 -5.46 12.01 12.75
N PHE A 288 -6.21 10.92 12.64
CA PHE A 288 -7.20 10.52 13.62
C PHE A 288 -6.56 10.32 14.99
N ASN A 289 -7.15 10.89 16.04
CA ASN A 289 -6.61 10.77 17.38
C ASN A 289 -7.28 9.59 18.13
N TYR A 290 -6.52 8.57 18.43
CA TYR A 290 -7.00 7.41 19.21
C TYR A 290 -7.10 7.69 20.71
N GLY A 291 -6.52 8.80 21.19
CA GLY A 291 -6.44 9.11 22.64
C GLY A 291 -5.79 7.98 23.42
N ASP A 292 -6.39 7.66 24.56
CA ASP A 292 -5.97 6.56 25.42
C ASP A 292 -6.86 5.31 25.25
N SER A 293 -7.47 5.13 24.09
CA SER A 293 -8.40 4.01 23.84
C SER A 293 -7.74 2.63 23.97
N GLY A 294 -6.44 2.53 23.68
CA GLY A 294 -5.72 1.25 23.61
C GLY A 294 -6.22 0.33 22.49
N LYS A 295 -7.11 0.83 21.61
CA LYS A 295 -7.66 0.07 20.49
C LYS A 295 -6.75 0.13 19.29
N LYS A 296 -6.73 -0.96 18.50
CA LYS A 296 -5.86 -1.09 17.35
C LYS A 296 -6.39 -0.32 16.15
N ASP A 297 -7.63 -0.50 15.78
CA ASP A 297 -8.23 0.04 14.57
C ASP A 297 -9.60 0.70 14.85
N PRO A 298 -10.17 1.47 13.90
CA PRO A 298 -11.46 2.12 14.07
C PRO A 298 -12.63 1.15 14.29
N GLY A 299 -12.53 -0.10 13.81
CA GLY A 299 -13.53 -1.13 13.98
C GLY A 299 -13.82 -1.48 15.44
N ASP A 300 -12.81 -1.30 16.30
CA ASP A 300 -12.90 -1.59 17.74
C ASP A 300 -13.40 -0.41 18.58
N LEU A 301 -13.59 0.76 17.99
CA LEU A 301 -13.99 1.99 18.68
C LEU A 301 -15.51 2.11 18.79
N THR A 302 -15.98 2.72 19.89
CA THR A 302 -17.37 3.18 20.02
C THR A 302 -17.63 4.43 19.16
N ASP A 303 -18.91 4.73 18.87
CA ASP A 303 -19.29 5.94 18.13
C ASP A 303 -18.78 7.22 18.80
N ALA A 304 -18.83 7.28 20.13
CA ALA A 304 -18.32 8.40 20.90
C ALA A 304 -16.80 8.57 20.75
N GLN A 305 -16.05 7.48 20.73
CA GLN A 305 -14.60 7.50 20.50
C GLN A 305 -14.25 7.92 19.07
N ILE A 306 -14.98 7.43 18.06
CA ILE A 306 -14.80 7.89 16.67
C ILE A 306 -15.06 9.38 16.55
N LYS A 307 -16.19 9.86 17.09
CA LYS A 307 -16.51 11.30 17.08
C LYS A 307 -15.44 12.13 17.77
N TRP A 308 -14.97 11.67 18.93
CA TRP A 308 -13.91 12.36 19.67
C TRP A 308 -12.60 12.39 18.88
N GLY A 309 -12.19 11.25 18.29
CA GLY A 309 -10.95 11.13 17.52
C GLY A 309 -10.93 12.02 16.27
N ILE A 310 -12.07 12.17 15.58
CA ILE A 310 -12.25 13.09 14.46
C ILE A 310 -12.16 14.56 14.93
N SER A 311 -12.87 14.90 16.04
CA SER A 311 -12.90 16.25 16.56
C SER A 311 -11.54 16.71 17.11
N ASN A 312 -10.71 15.76 17.56
CA ASN A 312 -9.38 15.99 18.09
C ASN A 312 -8.27 15.53 17.14
N ALA A 313 -8.58 15.40 15.83
CA ALA A 313 -7.60 15.00 14.84
C ALA A 313 -6.43 16.00 14.77
N ILE A 314 -5.21 15.46 14.71
CA ILE A 314 -3.96 16.21 14.82
C ILE A 314 -3.45 16.55 13.42
N SER A 315 -3.15 17.81 13.14
CA SER A 315 -2.62 18.23 11.85
C SER A 315 -1.28 17.54 11.54
N SER A 316 -1.12 17.07 10.31
CA SER A 316 0.12 16.46 9.84
C SER A 316 1.33 17.40 9.87
N LEU A 317 1.11 18.72 9.98
CA LEU A 317 2.18 19.72 10.10
C LEU A 317 2.99 19.56 11.39
N TYR A 318 2.43 18.96 12.42
CA TYR A 318 3.18 18.64 13.66
C TYR A 318 4.06 17.37 13.52
N GLY A 319 4.04 16.71 12.35
CA GLY A 319 4.75 15.48 12.08
C GLY A 319 4.09 14.23 12.67
N PRO A 320 4.45 13.04 12.17
CA PRO A 320 3.82 11.79 12.59
C PRO A 320 4.07 11.43 14.06
N LYS A 321 5.09 11.99 14.69
CA LYS A 321 5.39 11.75 16.12
C LYS A 321 4.48 12.53 17.08
N ALA A 322 3.74 13.52 16.62
CA ALA A 322 2.93 14.36 17.50
C ALA A 322 1.67 13.67 18.03
N TYR A 323 1.30 12.52 17.49
CA TYR A 323 0.11 11.76 17.88
C TYR A 323 0.40 10.34 18.42
N VAL A 324 1.67 10.08 18.77
CA VAL A 324 2.14 8.85 19.43
C VAL A 324 2.21 9.01 20.94
#